data_58ed27c64a222eb1b6fbd11a47250505
#
_entry.id   58ed27c64a222eb1b6fbd11a47250505
#
_cell.length_a   1.000
_cell.length_b   1.000
_cell.length_c   1.000
_cell.angle_alpha   90.00
_cell.angle_beta   90.00
_cell.angle_gamma   90.00
#
_symmetry.space_group_name_H-M   'P 1'
#
loop_
_entity.id
_entity.type
_entity.pdbx_description
1 polymer ?
#
loop_
_entity_poly.entity_id
_entity_poly.type
_entity_poly.pdbx_seq_one_letter_code
_entity_poly.pdbx_strand_id
1 'polypeptide(L)'
;IESTTHISIHLIIANKNQPRIFFSDDGMNELIDSIKENGIIQPITLRKLDDNKFQIISGERRFRAAKHLKLETVPAYIINVKNDDDMLKLALIENIQRQDLSSIEEAEGYAILKGKYGFTEKDISLKVGKSRPTISNKLRLIKLPPELKNALRTKDNDFTEGHARAILSLRESTKMKNVFRRIKKDKLSVRETEKLIKLKNKKIKSINSNAR
;
A
#
# COMPACT_ATOMS: atom_id res chain seq x y z
N ILE A 1 -3.52 1.37 26.17
CA ILE A 1 -4.82 1.65 25.51
C ILE A 1 -4.90 3.14 25.41
N GLU A 2 -4.75 3.70 24.20
CA GLU A 2 -4.90 5.14 23.97
C GLU A 2 -6.36 5.53 24.20
N SER A 3 -6.59 6.42 25.17
CA SER A 3 -7.93 6.92 25.48
C SER A 3 -8.42 7.81 24.33
N THR A 4 -9.64 7.58 23.86
CA THR A 4 -10.29 8.44 22.88
C THR A 4 -10.64 9.77 23.54
N THR A 5 -10.25 10.88 22.93
CA THR A 5 -10.53 12.24 23.40
C THR A 5 -11.36 12.99 22.36
N HIS A 6 -12.33 13.79 22.77
CA HIS A 6 -13.09 14.67 21.87
C HIS A 6 -12.33 15.97 21.63
N ILE A 7 -12.00 16.25 20.36
CA ILE A 7 -11.23 17.45 19.97
C ILE A 7 -12.14 18.38 19.14
N SER A 8 -12.11 19.66 19.45
CA SER A 8 -12.85 20.69 18.70
C SER A 8 -12.33 20.74 17.23
N ILE A 9 -13.27 20.74 16.28
CA ILE A 9 -12.96 20.79 14.84
C ILE A 9 -12.13 22.03 14.48
N HIS A 10 -12.33 23.15 15.17
CA HIS A 10 -11.59 24.40 14.94
C HIS A 10 -10.09 24.31 15.28
N LEU A 11 -9.71 23.36 16.14
CA LEU A 11 -8.31 23.12 16.51
C LEU A 11 -7.60 22.15 15.55
N ILE A 12 -8.34 21.58 14.59
CA ILE A 12 -7.80 20.53 13.71
C ILE A 12 -7.42 21.13 12.36
N ILE A 13 -6.19 20.87 11.93
CA ILE A 13 -5.62 21.28 10.65
C ILE A 13 -5.50 20.06 9.74
N ALA A 14 -5.99 20.19 8.50
CA ALA A 14 -5.80 19.18 7.46
C ALA A 14 -4.32 19.06 7.08
N ASN A 15 -3.90 17.85 6.73
CA ASN A 15 -2.53 17.62 6.26
C ASN A 15 -2.40 17.96 4.75
N LYS A 16 -1.64 19.00 4.43
CA LYS A 16 -1.39 19.42 3.03
C LYS A 16 -0.64 18.39 2.17
N ASN A 17 0.05 17.45 2.79
CA ASN A 17 0.89 16.45 2.13
C ASN A 17 0.18 15.09 1.94
N GLN A 18 -1.14 15.00 2.08
CA GLN A 18 -1.84 13.74 1.83
C GLN A 18 -1.95 13.46 0.33
N PRO A 19 -1.51 12.28 -0.14
CA PRO A 19 -1.46 11.95 -1.57
C PRO A 19 -2.83 11.74 -2.21
N ARG A 20 -3.91 11.65 -1.43
CA ARG A 20 -5.27 11.38 -1.94
C ARG A 20 -6.09 12.66 -2.00
N ILE A 21 -6.02 13.36 -3.15
CA ILE A 21 -6.77 14.61 -3.41
C ILE A 21 -8.16 14.32 -4.03
N PHE A 22 -8.35 13.17 -4.70
CA PHE A 22 -9.61 12.83 -5.36
C PHE A 22 -10.37 11.76 -4.58
N PHE A 23 -11.55 12.12 -4.11
CA PHE A 23 -12.55 11.22 -3.55
C PHE A 23 -13.74 11.20 -4.50
N SER A 24 -14.33 10.04 -4.78
CA SER A 24 -15.61 9.99 -5.49
C SER A 24 -16.70 10.62 -4.61
N ASP A 25 -17.50 11.50 -5.18
CA ASP A 25 -18.56 12.22 -4.46
C ASP A 25 -19.59 11.26 -3.84
N ASP A 26 -19.93 10.18 -4.53
CA ASP A 26 -20.88 9.18 -4.03
C ASP A 26 -20.45 8.55 -2.69
N GLY A 27 -19.21 8.13 -2.57
CA GLY A 27 -18.72 7.52 -1.31
C GLY A 27 -18.53 8.53 -0.17
N MET A 28 -18.60 9.85 -0.43
CA MET A 28 -18.59 10.86 0.62
C MET A 28 -19.99 11.07 1.20
N ASN A 29 -21.03 11.08 0.37
CA ASN A 29 -22.41 11.22 0.80
C ASN A 29 -22.85 10.06 1.71
N GLU A 30 -22.54 8.81 1.32
CA GLU A 30 -22.79 7.63 2.18
C GLU A 30 -22.12 7.76 3.55
N LEU A 31 -20.88 8.28 3.60
CA LEU A 31 -20.17 8.48 4.85
C LEU A 31 -20.80 9.60 5.70
N ILE A 32 -21.27 10.68 5.07
CA ILE A 32 -21.97 11.79 5.77
C ILE A 32 -23.26 11.26 6.40
N ASP A 33 -24.07 10.50 5.66
CA ASP A 33 -25.31 9.92 6.18
C ASP A 33 -25.04 8.95 7.33
N SER A 34 -24.04 8.09 7.19
CA SER A 34 -23.63 7.18 8.27
C SER A 34 -23.19 7.92 9.54
N ILE A 35 -22.41 9.01 9.40
CA ILE A 35 -21.96 9.81 10.55
C ILE A 35 -23.11 10.58 11.17
N LYS A 36 -24.09 11.02 10.38
CA LYS A 36 -25.29 11.69 10.88
C LYS A 36 -26.14 10.78 11.76
N GLU A 37 -26.25 9.51 11.41
CA GLU A 37 -27.04 8.52 12.13
C GLU A 37 -26.31 7.93 13.34
N ASN A 38 -25.04 7.57 13.19
CA ASN A 38 -24.32 6.75 14.16
C ASN A 38 -23.15 7.51 14.85
N GLY A 39 -22.91 8.76 14.45
CA GLY A 39 -21.70 9.47 14.86
C GLY A 39 -20.44 8.90 14.22
N ILE A 40 -19.29 9.40 14.67
CA ILE A 40 -17.98 8.86 14.23
C ILE A 40 -17.60 7.68 15.12
N ILE A 41 -17.93 6.46 14.67
CA ILE A 41 -17.64 5.22 15.39
C ILE A 41 -16.13 4.98 15.48
N GLN A 42 -15.40 5.20 14.40
CA GLN A 42 -13.94 5.03 14.38
C GLN A 42 -13.26 6.38 14.53
N PRO A 43 -12.55 6.64 15.65
CA PRO A 43 -11.87 7.92 15.89
C PRO A 43 -10.87 8.28 14.81
N ILE A 44 -10.65 9.58 14.60
CA ILE A 44 -9.57 10.07 13.74
C ILE A 44 -8.25 10.05 14.49
N THR A 45 -7.13 10.00 13.79
CA THR A 45 -5.80 10.02 14.40
C THR A 45 -5.17 11.39 14.19
N LEU A 46 -4.78 12.03 15.28
CA LEU A 46 -4.22 13.38 15.31
C LEU A 46 -2.83 13.37 15.94
N ARG A 47 -1.97 14.30 15.52
CA ARG A 47 -0.80 14.71 16.31
C ARG A 47 -1.03 16.09 16.93
N LYS A 48 -0.48 16.30 18.12
CA LYS A 48 -0.47 17.61 18.75
C LYS A 48 0.62 18.49 18.13
N LEU A 49 0.30 19.75 17.84
CA LEU A 49 1.24 20.81 17.45
C LEU A 49 1.48 21.75 18.66
N ASP A 50 2.52 22.61 18.56
CA ASP A 50 2.94 23.45 19.69
C ASP A 50 1.88 24.48 20.16
N ASP A 51 0.98 24.93 19.29
CA ASP A 51 -0.02 25.96 19.56
C ASP A 51 -1.39 25.42 20.02
N ASN A 52 -1.46 24.33 20.74
CA ASN A 52 -2.72 23.66 21.09
C ASN A 52 -3.57 23.23 19.87
N LYS A 53 -2.98 23.22 18.69
CA LYS A 53 -3.59 22.73 17.45
C LYS A 53 -3.24 21.26 17.21
N PHE A 54 -4.05 20.63 16.39
CA PHE A 54 -3.89 19.22 16.05
C PHE A 54 -3.82 19.08 14.53
N GLN A 55 -2.98 18.18 14.03
CA GLN A 55 -2.90 17.87 12.59
C GLN A 55 -3.33 16.43 12.34
N ILE A 56 -4.09 16.24 11.26
CA ILE A 56 -4.61 14.93 10.88
C ILE A 56 -3.47 14.04 10.38
N ILE A 57 -3.32 12.87 11.00
CA ILE A 57 -2.49 11.75 10.50
C ILE A 57 -3.35 10.84 9.64
N SER A 58 -4.51 10.41 10.15
CA SER A 58 -5.46 9.53 9.47
C SER A 58 -6.90 9.92 9.77
N GLY A 59 -7.81 9.67 8.82
CA GLY A 59 -9.24 9.95 8.96
C GLY A 59 -9.72 11.24 8.29
N GLU A 60 -9.01 11.78 7.29
CA GLU A 60 -9.36 12.99 6.52
C GLU A 60 -10.83 12.98 6.03
N ARG A 61 -11.33 11.85 5.50
CA ARG A 61 -12.74 11.76 5.04
C ARG A 61 -13.72 11.96 6.17
N ARG A 62 -13.48 11.35 7.34
CA ARG A 62 -14.32 11.50 8.54
C ARG A 62 -14.30 12.94 9.06
N PHE A 63 -13.14 13.58 9.04
CA PHE A 63 -13.01 14.99 9.40
C PHE A 63 -13.80 15.89 8.44
N ARG A 64 -13.70 15.66 7.12
CA ARG A 64 -14.46 16.44 6.12
C ARG A 64 -15.97 16.25 6.28
N ALA A 65 -16.41 15.02 6.48
CA ALA A 65 -17.82 14.71 6.75
C ALA A 65 -18.32 15.37 8.03
N ALA A 66 -17.52 15.32 9.11
CA ALA A 66 -17.84 16.02 10.37
C ALA A 66 -17.94 17.53 10.20
N LYS A 67 -17.04 18.14 9.40
CA LYS A 67 -17.07 19.56 9.07
C LYS A 67 -18.29 19.91 8.22
N HIS A 68 -18.68 19.08 7.27
CA HIS A 68 -19.91 19.27 6.49
C HIS A 68 -21.16 19.22 7.36
N LEU A 69 -21.20 18.32 8.34
CA LEU A 69 -22.29 18.20 9.33
C LEU A 69 -22.24 19.27 10.44
N LYS A 70 -21.24 20.17 10.41
CA LYS A 70 -21.02 21.23 11.40
C LYS A 70 -20.94 20.70 12.85
N LEU A 71 -20.33 19.53 13.04
CA LEU A 71 -20.10 19.00 14.37
C LEU A 71 -19.11 19.89 15.12
N GLU A 72 -19.31 20.08 16.42
CA GLU A 72 -18.42 20.88 17.26
C GLU A 72 -17.11 20.15 17.58
N THR A 73 -17.20 18.84 17.82
CA THR A 73 -16.07 18.00 18.22
C THR A 73 -16.07 16.68 17.44
N VAL A 74 -14.90 16.05 17.38
CA VAL A 74 -14.73 14.72 16.81
C VAL A 74 -13.94 13.82 17.76
N PRO A 75 -14.26 12.51 17.86
CA PRO A 75 -13.46 11.58 18.64
C PRO A 75 -12.12 11.36 17.95
N ALA A 76 -11.04 11.45 18.71
CA ALA A 76 -9.68 11.35 18.19
C ALA A 76 -8.75 10.57 19.11
N TYR A 77 -7.77 9.89 18.51
CA TYR A 77 -6.56 9.41 19.16
C TYR A 77 -5.45 10.44 18.98
N ILE A 78 -4.82 10.86 20.07
CA ILE A 78 -3.69 11.80 20.02
C ILE A 78 -2.40 11.01 20.10
N ILE A 79 -1.59 11.08 19.04
CA ILE A 79 -0.28 10.43 18.98
C ILE A 79 0.80 11.50 19.14
N ASN A 80 1.73 11.26 20.06
CA ASN A 80 2.92 12.09 20.22
C ASN A 80 3.94 11.75 19.11
N VAL A 81 4.00 12.60 18.10
CA VAL A 81 4.92 12.48 16.96
C VAL A 81 5.89 13.65 17.00
N LYS A 82 7.18 13.35 17.14
CA LYS A 82 8.21 14.38 17.37
C LYS A 82 8.54 15.23 16.13
N ASN A 83 8.26 14.71 14.91
CA ASN A 83 8.59 15.40 13.66
C ASN A 83 7.68 14.95 12.51
N ASP A 84 7.73 15.67 11.38
CA ASP A 84 6.94 15.37 10.18
C ASP A 84 7.28 14.00 9.57
N ASP A 85 8.52 13.55 9.67
CA ASP A 85 8.94 12.24 9.19
C ASP A 85 8.27 11.09 9.93
N ASP A 86 8.12 11.18 11.25
CA ASP A 86 7.42 10.16 12.03
C ASP A 86 5.93 10.14 11.71
N MET A 87 5.34 11.30 11.45
CA MET A 87 3.96 11.40 10.97
C MET A 87 3.78 10.70 9.62
N LEU A 88 4.69 10.95 8.66
CA LEU A 88 4.64 10.32 7.36
C LEU A 88 4.84 8.79 7.43
N LYS A 89 5.70 8.32 8.34
CA LYS A 89 5.88 6.88 8.62
C LYS A 89 4.57 6.23 9.09
N LEU A 90 3.89 6.86 10.07
CA LEU A 90 2.64 6.33 10.62
C LEU A 90 1.53 6.32 9.56
N ALA A 91 1.37 7.40 8.81
CA ALA A 91 0.40 7.48 7.72
C ALA A 91 0.67 6.44 6.61
N LEU A 92 1.95 6.18 6.31
CA LEU A 92 2.35 5.15 5.34
C LEU A 92 2.03 3.74 5.86
N ILE A 93 2.31 3.45 7.14
CA ILE A 93 2.00 2.15 7.75
C ILE A 93 0.48 1.92 7.77
N GLU A 94 -0.31 2.92 8.16
CA GLU A 94 -1.78 2.85 8.14
C GLU A 94 -2.29 2.57 6.71
N ASN A 95 -1.78 3.31 5.73
CA ASN A 95 -2.18 3.11 4.34
C ASN A 95 -1.82 1.70 3.82
N ILE A 96 -0.67 1.15 4.22
CA ILE A 96 -0.25 -0.23 3.85
C ILE A 96 -1.15 -1.29 4.49
N GLN A 97 -1.76 -1.02 5.64
CA GLN A 97 -2.67 -1.96 6.32
C GLN A 97 -4.08 -2.02 5.70
N ARG A 98 -4.38 -1.19 4.69
CA ARG A 98 -5.65 -1.23 3.98
C ARG A 98 -5.82 -2.56 3.23
N GLN A 99 -7.04 -3.07 3.19
CA GLN A 99 -7.36 -4.37 2.57
C GLN A 99 -7.47 -4.31 1.04
N ASP A 100 -7.65 -3.11 0.48
CA ASP A 100 -7.90 -2.89 -0.94
C ASP A 100 -6.63 -2.69 -1.80
N LEU A 101 -5.45 -2.66 -1.19
CA LEU A 101 -4.19 -2.47 -1.91
C LEU A 101 -3.87 -3.63 -2.87
N SER A 102 -3.34 -3.28 -4.03
CA SER A 102 -2.72 -4.25 -4.92
C SER A 102 -1.37 -4.71 -4.37
N SER A 103 -0.91 -5.88 -4.83
CA SER A 103 0.38 -6.44 -4.39
C SER A 103 1.58 -5.55 -4.71
N ILE A 104 1.49 -4.71 -5.75
CA ILE A 104 2.56 -3.78 -6.10
C ILE A 104 2.53 -2.52 -5.24
N GLU A 105 1.34 -2.02 -4.86
CA GLU A 105 1.23 -0.89 -3.94
C GLU A 105 1.76 -1.23 -2.54
N GLU A 106 1.45 -2.44 -2.03
CA GLU A 106 2.08 -2.93 -0.81
C GLU A 106 3.60 -2.97 -0.93
N ALA A 107 4.13 -3.51 -2.05
CA ALA A 107 5.57 -3.59 -2.29
C ALA A 107 6.24 -2.21 -2.34
N GLU A 108 5.60 -1.22 -2.97
CA GLU A 108 6.07 0.17 -3.03
C GLU A 108 6.09 0.80 -1.63
N GLY A 109 5.05 0.57 -0.83
CA GLY A 109 5.02 1.00 0.57
C GLY A 109 6.15 0.41 1.41
N TYR A 110 6.39 -0.91 1.29
CA TYR A 110 7.52 -1.56 1.98
C TYR A 110 8.88 -1.04 1.50
N ALA A 111 9.03 -0.76 0.20
CA ALA A 111 10.26 -0.20 -0.34
C ALA A 111 10.55 1.20 0.21
N ILE A 112 9.52 2.04 0.40
CA ILE A 112 9.65 3.37 1.02
C ILE A 112 10.04 3.22 2.49
N LEU A 113 9.38 2.33 3.26
CA LEU A 113 9.75 2.08 4.66
C LEU A 113 11.20 1.63 4.79
N LYS A 114 11.66 0.74 3.90
CA LYS A 114 13.04 0.25 3.90
C LYS A 114 14.04 1.30 3.44
N GLY A 115 13.79 1.97 2.31
CA GLY A 115 14.74 2.87 1.66
C GLY A 115 14.82 4.25 2.31
N LYS A 116 13.67 4.86 2.62
CA LYS A 116 13.62 6.22 3.20
C LYS A 116 13.75 6.21 4.72
N TYR A 117 13.10 5.25 5.38
CA TYR A 117 12.97 5.25 6.84
C TYR A 117 13.85 4.22 7.55
N GLY A 118 14.65 3.44 6.81
CA GLY A 118 15.63 2.51 7.37
C GLY A 118 15.05 1.27 8.04
N PHE A 119 13.76 0.95 7.84
CA PHE A 119 13.14 -0.24 8.43
C PHE A 119 13.77 -1.52 7.86
N THR A 120 14.05 -2.48 8.74
CA THR A 120 14.38 -3.84 8.31
C THR A 120 13.11 -4.60 7.89
N GLU A 121 13.26 -5.69 7.15
CA GLU A 121 12.12 -6.56 6.80
C GLU A 121 11.43 -7.14 8.06
N LYS A 122 12.18 -7.30 9.16
CA LYS A 122 11.64 -7.70 10.46
C LYS A 122 10.76 -6.60 11.07
N ASP A 123 11.22 -5.35 11.03
CA ASP A 123 10.44 -4.22 11.58
C ASP A 123 9.13 -4.02 10.80
N ILE A 124 9.20 -4.09 9.46
CA ILE A 124 8.01 -4.02 8.60
C ILE A 124 7.05 -5.16 8.95
N SER A 125 7.55 -6.40 9.06
CA SER A 125 6.78 -7.59 9.41
C SER A 125 5.98 -7.39 10.71
N LEU A 126 6.64 -6.90 11.77
CA LEU A 126 6.01 -6.61 13.07
C LEU A 126 4.95 -5.50 12.96
N LYS A 127 5.24 -4.43 12.22
CA LYS A 127 4.34 -3.26 12.09
C LYS A 127 3.09 -3.55 11.27
N VAL A 128 3.20 -4.36 10.20
CA VAL A 128 2.07 -4.65 9.30
C VAL A 128 1.39 -5.99 9.59
N GLY A 129 1.87 -6.78 10.57
CA GLY A 129 1.27 -8.05 10.95
C GLY A 129 1.41 -9.16 9.90
N LYS A 130 2.43 -9.08 9.01
CA LYS A 130 2.68 -10.09 7.96
C LYS A 130 4.01 -10.80 8.19
N SER A 131 4.14 -12.04 7.70
CA SER A 131 5.39 -12.80 7.86
C SER A 131 6.55 -12.15 7.09
N ARG A 132 7.79 -12.26 7.61
CA ARG A 132 9.00 -11.77 6.94
C ARG A 132 9.17 -12.32 5.51
N PRO A 133 8.93 -13.63 5.23
CA PRO A 133 8.95 -14.12 3.85
C PRO A 133 7.94 -13.43 2.94
N THR A 134 6.75 -13.08 3.44
CA THR A 134 5.75 -12.32 2.69
C THR A 134 6.29 -10.94 2.31
N ILE A 135 6.88 -10.20 3.25
CA ILE A 135 7.50 -8.89 3.00
C ILE A 135 8.60 -9.00 1.95
N SER A 136 9.51 -9.99 2.10
CA SER A 136 10.61 -10.21 1.16
C SER A 136 10.10 -10.51 -0.27
N ASN A 137 9.07 -11.36 -0.40
CA ASN A 137 8.46 -11.67 -1.69
C ASN A 137 7.81 -10.44 -2.34
N LYS A 138 7.10 -9.62 -1.56
CA LYS A 138 6.52 -8.36 -2.06
C LYS A 138 7.60 -7.39 -2.53
N LEU A 139 8.65 -7.16 -1.76
CA LEU A 139 9.77 -6.29 -2.13
C LEU A 139 10.44 -6.69 -3.44
N ARG A 140 10.47 -7.98 -3.76
CA ARG A 140 11.01 -8.45 -5.06
C ARG A 140 10.19 -7.95 -6.25
N LEU A 141 8.88 -7.68 -6.09
CA LEU A 141 8.02 -7.18 -7.17
C LEU A 141 8.47 -5.80 -7.69
N ILE A 142 9.18 -5.02 -6.89
CA ILE A 142 9.75 -3.73 -7.31
C ILE A 142 10.72 -3.88 -8.50
N LYS A 143 11.32 -5.06 -8.68
CA LYS A 143 12.24 -5.35 -9.79
C LYS A 143 11.55 -5.65 -11.12
N LEU A 144 10.22 -5.72 -11.14
CA LEU A 144 9.46 -5.95 -12.37
C LEU A 144 9.51 -4.74 -13.30
N PRO A 145 9.48 -4.97 -14.63
CA PRO A 145 9.28 -3.91 -15.61
C PRO A 145 7.98 -3.12 -15.37
N PRO A 146 7.92 -1.83 -15.74
CA PRO A 146 6.74 -0.97 -15.49
C PRO A 146 5.42 -1.54 -16.00
N GLU A 147 5.41 -2.16 -17.18
CA GLU A 147 4.24 -2.78 -17.78
C GLU A 147 3.63 -3.88 -16.88
N LEU A 148 4.48 -4.74 -16.29
CA LEU A 148 4.07 -5.81 -15.40
C LEU A 148 3.60 -5.26 -14.04
N LYS A 149 4.24 -4.19 -13.54
CA LYS A 149 3.79 -3.50 -12.32
C LYS A 149 2.40 -2.91 -12.52
N ASN A 150 2.16 -2.30 -13.68
CA ASN A 150 0.86 -1.73 -13.99
C ASN A 150 -0.24 -2.80 -14.03
N ALA A 151 0.02 -3.96 -14.63
CA ALA A 151 -0.91 -5.08 -14.64
C ALA A 151 -1.28 -5.55 -13.21
N LEU A 152 -0.31 -5.60 -12.28
CA LEU A 152 -0.58 -5.90 -10.87
C LEU A 152 -1.38 -4.77 -10.18
N ARG A 153 -1.12 -3.50 -10.52
CA ARG A 153 -1.81 -2.35 -9.94
C ARG A 153 -3.29 -2.31 -10.36
N THR A 154 -3.57 -2.61 -11.61
CA THR A 154 -4.94 -2.67 -12.14
C THR A 154 -5.68 -3.97 -11.80
N LYS A 155 -5.05 -4.87 -11.02
CA LYS A 155 -5.60 -6.18 -10.66
C LYS A 155 -6.06 -6.99 -11.88
N ASP A 156 -5.22 -7.01 -12.92
CA ASP A 156 -5.46 -7.76 -14.16
C ASP A 156 -5.71 -9.25 -13.87
N ASN A 157 -6.86 -9.76 -14.28
CA ASN A 157 -7.30 -11.12 -13.97
C ASN A 157 -6.37 -12.21 -14.54
N ASP A 158 -5.71 -11.94 -15.67
CA ASP A 158 -4.82 -12.88 -16.31
C ASP A 158 -3.38 -12.83 -15.75
N PHE A 159 -3.07 -11.85 -14.87
CA PHE A 159 -1.72 -11.67 -14.33
C PHE A 159 -1.71 -11.42 -12.81
N THR A 160 -1.49 -12.47 -12.07
CA THR A 160 -1.48 -12.45 -10.59
C THR A 160 -0.07 -12.31 -10.01
N GLU A 161 0.02 -12.06 -8.70
CA GLU A 161 1.29 -12.07 -7.95
C GLU A 161 2.08 -13.39 -8.12
N GLY A 162 1.39 -14.53 -8.24
CA GLY A 162 2.01 -15.82 -8.49
C GLY A 162 2.79 -15.84 -9.81
N HIS A 163 2.18 -15.33 -10.89
CA HIS A 163 2.84 -15.16 -12.19
C HIS A 163 4.06 -14.23 -12.09
N ALA A 164 3.90 -13.11 -11.40
CA ALA A 164 4.96 -12.13 -11.20
C ALA A 164 6.18 -12.73 -10.48
N ARG A 165 5.96 -13.52 -9.41
CA ARG A 165 7.03 -14.22 -8.70
C ARG A 165 7.77 -15.23 -9.58
N ALA A 166 7.04 -15.98 -10.41
CA ALA A 166 7.65 -16.92 -11.36
C ALA A 166 8.53 -16.18 -12.38
N ILE A 167 8.04 -15.10 -12.97
CA ILE A 167 8.75 -14.28 -13.96
C ILE A 167 10.04 -13.66 -13.41
N LEU A 168 10.08 -13.26 -12.15
CA LEU A 168 11.26 -12.66 -11.50
C LEU A 168 12.50 -13.57 -11.52
N SER A 169 12.34 -14.86 -11.74
CA SER A 169 13.47 -15.81 -11.91
C SER A 169 14.24 -15.59 -13.21
N LEU A 170 13.68 -14.86 -14.18
CA LEU A 170 14.28 -14.62 -15.50
C LEU A 170 15.40 -13.56 -15.53
N ARG A 171 15.50 -12.72 -14.52
CA ARG A 171 16.48 -11.62 -14.36
C ARG A 171 16.49 -10.54 -15.46
N GLU A 172 16.19 -10.86 -16.71
CA GLU A 172 16.23 -9.95 -17.85
C GLU A 172 14.84 -9.37 -18.16
N SER A 173 14.73 -8.05 -18.24
CA SER A 173 13.48 -7.33 -18.49
C SER A 173 12.79 -7.77 -19.79
N THR A 174 13.56 -7.97 -20.87
CA THR A 174 13.03 -8.42 -22.17
C THR A 174 12.41 -9.80 -22.09
N LYS A 175 13.08 -10.74 -21.40
CA LYS A 175 12.55 -12.11 -21.20
C LYS A 175 11.29 -12.09 -20.33
N MET A 176 11.25 -11.23 -19.30
CA MET A 176 10.07 -11.03 -18.44
C MET A 176 8.88 -10.56 -19.28
N LYS A 177 9.03 -9.52 -20.11
CA LYS A 177 7.98 -8.99 -20.99
C LYS A 177 7.48 -10.04 -22.00
N ASN A 178 8.38 -10.84 -22.60
CA ASN A 178 7.99 -11.88 -23.54
C ASN A 178 7.15 -12.98 -22.88
N VAL A 179 7.50 -13.40 -21.66
CA VAL A 179 6.70 -14.36 -20.89
C VAL A 179 5.37 -13.76 -20.47
N PHE A 180 5.35 -12.49 -20.04
CA PHE A 180 4.12 -11.78 -19.71
C PHE A 180 3.13 -11.74 -20.87
N ARG A 181 3.58 -11.36 -22.10
CA ARG A 181 2.73 -11.36 -23.28
C ARG A 181 2.16 -12.75 -23.58
N ARG A 182 2.97 -13.79 -23.37
CA ARG A 182 2.52 -15.17 -23.56
C ARG A 182 1.49 -15.60 -22.52
N ILE A 183 1.67 -15.22 -21.25
CA ILE A 183 0.67 -15.47 -20.21
C ILE A 183 -0.68 -14.88 -20.62
N LYS A 184 -0.70 -13.62 -21.08
CA LYS A 184 -1.93 -12.94 -21.50
C LYS A 184 -2.56 -13.56 -22.74
N LYS A 185 -1.74 -13.92 -23.73
CA LYS A 185 -2.21 -14.54 -25.00
C LYS A 185 -2.80 -15.93 -24.78
N ASP A 186 -2.06 -16.76 -24.04
CA ASP A 186 -2.37 -18.19 -23.89
C ASP A 186 -3.13 -18.48 -22.60
N LYS A 187 -3.46 -17.44 -21.79
CA LYS A 187 -4.14 -17.50 -20.48
C LYS A 187 -3.51 -18.55 -19.55
N LEU A 188 -2.18 -18.57 -19.49
CA LEU A 188 -1.42 -19.56 -18.73
C LEU A 188 -1.70 -19.43 -17.23
N SER A 189 -1.88 -20.54 -16.55
CA SER A 189 -1.88 -20.60 -15.10
C SER A 189 -0.48 -20.37 -14.52
N VAL A 190 -0.40 -20.08 -13.20
CA VAL A 190 0.89 -19.92 -12.50
C VAL A 190 1.78 -21.15 -12.67
N ARG A 191 1.22 -22.36 -12.56
CA ARG A 191 1.95 -23.64 -12.73
C ARG A 191 2.49 -23.83 -14.13
N GLU A 192 1.74 -23.48 -15.17
CA GLU A 192 2.18 -23.55 -16.57
C GLU A 192 3.27 -22.52 -16.84
N THR A 193 3.15 -21.32 -16.28
CA THR A 193 4.17 -20.28 -16.34
C THR A 193 5.48 -20.75 -15.71
N GLU A 194 5.44 -21.38 -14.54
CA GLU A 194 6.63 -21.97 -13.90
C GLU A 194 7.29 -23.05 -14.76
N LYS A 195 6.48 -23.95 -15.36
CA LYS A 195 6.99 -25.00 -16.29
C LYS A 195 7.65 -24.37 -17.52
N LEU A 196 7.01 -23.37 -18.12
CA LEU A 196 7.54 -22.64 -19.27
C LEU A 196 8.92 -22.01 -18.95
N ILE A 197 9.05 -21.38 -17.79
CA ILE A 197 10.29 -20.74 -17.36
C ILE A 197 11.39 -21.78 -17.09
N LYS A 198 11.06 -22.90 -16.43
CA LYS A 198 12.01 -23.99 -16.18
C LYS A 198 12.57 -24.56 -17.48
N LEU A 199 11.74 -24.78 -18.49
CA LEU A 199 12.17 -25.27 -19.81
C LEU A 199 13.10 -24.27 -20.50
N LYS A 200 12.79 -22.98 -20.49
CA LYS A 200 13.67 -21.93 -21.06
C LYS A 200 15.03 -21.87 -20.35
N ASN A 201 15.06 -21.98 -19.03
CA ASN A 201 16.30 -21.98 -18.26
C ASN A 201 17.16 -23.24 -18.52
N LYS A 202 16.55 -24.41 -18.75
CA LYS A 202 17.28 -25.63 -19.14
C LYS A 202 17.95 -25.51 -20.53
N LYS A 203 17.23 -24.97 -21.53
CA LYS A 203 17.79 -24.73 -22.87
C LYS A 203 19.00 -23.78 -22.84
N ILE A 204 18.96 -22.72 -22.02
CA ILE A 204 20.09 -21.78 -21.89
C ILE A 204 21.31 -22.46 -21.25
N LYS A 205 21.10 -23.34 -20.26
CA LYS A 205 22.20 -24.06 -19.61
C LYS A 205 22.86 -25.07 -20.57
N SER A 206 22.07 -25.79 -21.40
CA SER A 206 22.62 -26.75 -22.39
C SER A 206 23.40 -26.06 -23.50
N ILE A 207 22.99 -24.87 -23.94
CA ILE A 207 23.73 -24.10 -24.97
C ILE A 207 25.07 -23.61 -24.41
N ASN A 208 25.11 -23.13 -23.16
CA ASN A 208 26.33 -22.63 -22.52
C ASN A 208 27.30 -23.76 -22.09
N SER A 209 26.83 -25.00 -21.93
CA SER A 209 27.68 -26.14 -21.65
C SER A 209 28.34 -26.74 -22.92
N ASN A 210 27.72 -26.55 -24.09
CA ASN A 210 28.28 -27.01 -25.38
C ASN A 210 29.21 -25.96 -26.04
N ALA A 211 29.32 -24.77 -25.46
CA ALA A 211 30.18 -23.66 -25.94
C ALA A 211 31.49 -23.51 -25.14
N ARG A 212 31.81 -24.47 -24.29
CA ARG A 212 33.08 -24.63 -23.58
C ARG A 212 33.77 -25.91 -23.99
#